data_ffa0566e4012632e8bab1492509aff3b
#
_entry.id   ffa0566e4012632e8bab1492509aff3b
#
_cell.length_a   1.000
_cell.length_b   1.000
_cell.length_c   1.000
_cell.angle_alpha   90.00
_cell.angle_beta   90.00
_cell.angle_gamma   90.00
#
_symmetry.space_group_name_H-M   'P 1'
#
loop_
_entity.id
_entity.type
_entity.pdbx_description
1 polymer ?
#
loop_
_entity_poly.entity_id
_entity_poly.type
_entity_poly.pdbx_seq_one_letter_code
_entity_poly.pdbx_strand_id
1 'polypeptide(L)'
;MNMNDKPIFTGCGTAMVTPFKNGEVDFDAFSELVRRQLEAGMHFLVPLATTGETPCLENDEKLQLLVRCREIVDDYEQRTGRSVPVVVGAGTNSLRQTVRNMDFFSPHGADAFLVVVPYYNKPTQKGQYEYFKAVAEATDKPVIIYNVPGRTGANMEASTCIRLAQDVPNIVGIKEASGKFSQIADIIAGVPKSFSVLSGDDDITMSMMNAGASGVISVASNAIPELMVEFVEALGAPQVCGADFVSAPDMAKSAELFYRLRPFFSACFVESNPIPVKAALALMGLIHNELRLPLVPCSANTENLMREVLGKLGYLK
;
A
#
# COMPACT_ATOMS: atom_id res chain seq x y z
N MET A 1 20.60 -20.50 7.74
CA MET A 1 20.19 -19.13 7.40
C MET A 1 19.46 -18.59 8.62
N ASN A 2 19.94 -17.51 9.20
CA ASN A 2 19.25 -16.91 10.34
C ASN A 2 17.90 -16.32 9.84
N MET A 3 16.81 -16.56 10.58
CA MET A 3 15.47 -16.02 10.24
C MET A 3 15.42 -14.48 10.15
N ASN A 4 16.51 -13.79 10.49
CA ASN A 4 16.64 -12.33 10.50
C ASN A 4 17.17 -11.74 9.19
N ASP A 5 17.41 -12.54 8.13
CA ASP A 5 18.07 -12.05 6.91
C ASP A 5 17.12 -11.82 5.72
N LYS A 6 15.79 -11.81 5.94
CA LYS A 6 14.81 -11.60 4.85
C LYS A 6 13.77 -10.53 5.17
N PRO A 7 13.23 -9.84 4.16
CA PRO A 7 12.15 -8.87 4.33
C PRO A 7 10.91 -9.52 4.92
N ILE A 8 10.26 -8.83 5.86
CA ILE A 8 9.00 -9.33 6.47
C ILE A 8 7.76 -8.94 5.66
N PHE A 9 7.85 -7.92 4.80
CA PHE A 9 6.79 -7.54 3.86
C PHE A 9 7.26 -7.76 2.43
N THR A 10 6.62 -8.70 1.74
CA THR A 10 6.94 -9.11 0.37
C THR A 10 5.66 -9.27 -0.46
N GLY A 11 5.77 -9.20 -1.78
CA GLY A 11 4.65 -9.39 -2.68
C GLY A 11 3.77 -8.14 -2.85
N CYS A 12 2.48 -8.32 -3.04
CA CYS A 12 1.52 -7.23 -3.25
C CYS A 12 0.69 -6.96 -1.99
N GLY A 13 0.70 -5.72 -1.52
CA GLY A 13 -0.25 -5.23 -0.53
C GLY A 13 -1.24 -4.26 -1.17
N THR A 14 -2.51 -4.32 -0.79
CA THR A 14 -3.52 -3.39 -1.30
C THR A 14 -3.70 -2.19 -0.39
N ALA A 15 -3.43 -0.98 -0.91
CA ALA A 15 -3.86 0.25 -0.27
C ALA A 15 -5.39 0.36 -0.40
N MET A 16 -6.13 -0.14 0.59
CA MET A 16 -7.58 -0.29 0.56
C MET A 16 -8.30 1.05 0.37
N VAL A 17 -9.27 1.10 -0.54
CA VAL A 17 -10.23 2.21 -0.60
C VAL A 17 -11.19 2.17 0.59
N THR A 18 -11.78 3.30 0.96
CA THR A 18 -12.93 3.38 1.84
C THR A 18 -14.17 3.68 0.98
N PRO A 19 -15.11 2.74 0.83
CA PRO A 19 -16.35 3.00 0.11
C PRO A 19 -17.29 3.87 0.95
N PHE A 20 -18.01 4.78 0.29
CA PHE A 20 -19.04 5.61 0.89
C PHE A 20 -20.39 5.38 0.21
N LYS A 21 -21.45 5.61 0.97
CA LYS A 21 -22.84 5.56 0.52
C LYS A 21 -23.68 6.57 1.30
N ASN A 22 -24.27 7.53 0.59
CA ASN A 22 -25.08 8.61 1.17
C ASN A 22 -24.30 9.44 2.22
N GLY A 23 -23.01 9.72 1.98
CA GLY A 23 -22.13 10.48 2.89
C GLY A 23 -21.47 9.66 4.00
N GLU A 24 -21.95 8.45 4.28
CA GLU A 24 -21.47 7.59 5.33
C GLU A 24 -20.53 6.50 4.79
N VAL A 25 -19.71 5.91 5.68
CA VAL A 25 -18.87 4.76 5.31
C VAL A 25 -19.76 3.53 5.04
N ASP A 26 -19.60 2.93 3.86
CA ASP A 26 -20.25 1.67 3.50
C ASP A 26 -19.40 0.49 4.01
N PHE A 27 -19.63 0.11 5.27
CA PHE A 27 -18.88 -0.95 5.92
C PHE A 27 -19.15 -2.33 5.29
N ASP A 28 -20.30 -2.55 4.68
CA ASP A 28 -20.62 -3.83 4.04
C ASP A 28 -19.85 -3.96 2.73
N ALA A 29 -19.86 -2.92 1.90
CA ALA A 29 -19.02 -2.87 0.69
C ALA A 29 -17.52 -2.98 1.03
N PHE A 30 -17.05 -2.32 2.10
CA PHE A 30 -15.66 -2.48 2.56
C PHE A 30 -15.33 -3.93 2.93
N SER A 31 -16.23 -4.60 3.65
CA SER A 31 -16.07 -6.01 4.04
C SER A 31 -15.96 -6.92 2.80
N GLU A 32 -16.78 -6.69 1.78
CA GLU A 32 -16.72 -7.45 0.52
C GLU A 32 -15.40 -7.17 -0.24
N LEU A 33 -14.92 -5.93 -0.24
CA LEU A 33 -13.61 -5.61 -0.83
C LEU A 33 -12.47 -6.32 -0.10
N VAL A 34 -12.50 -6.40 1.24
CA VAL A 34 -11.50 -7.15 2.02
C VAL A 34 -11.53 -8.63 1.63
N ARG A 35 -12.70 -9.28 1.61
CA ARG A 35 -12.84 -10.69 1.20
C ARG A 35 -12.30 -10.92 -0.20
N ARG A 36 -12.64 -10.03 -1.14
CA ARG A 36 -12.17 -10.12 -2.53
C ARG A 36 -10.64 -10.07 -2.63
N GLN A 37 -9.98 -9.24 -1.83
CA GLN A 37 -8.50 -9.21 -1.78
C GLN A 37 -7.93 -10.53 -1.26
N LEU A 38 -8.50 -11.07 -0.19
CA LEU A 38 -8.04 -12.33 0.42
C LEU A 38 -8.23 -13.52 -0.52
N GLU A 39 -9.39 -13.64 -1.15
CA GLU A 39 -9.68 -14.72 -2.11
C GLU A 39 -8.82 -14.64 -3.37
N ALA A 40 -8.43 -13.44 -3.79
CA ALA A 40 -7.47 -13.24 -4.88
C ALA A 40 -6.01 -13.61 -4.50
N GLY A 41 -5.75 -13.92 -3.24
CA GLY A 41 -4.42 -14.28 -2.76
C GLY A 41 -3.54 -13.09 -2.42
N MET A 42 -4.10 -11.93 -2.08
CA MET A 42 -3.31 -10.77 -1.68
C MET A 42 -2.38 -11.09 -0.51
N HIS A 43 -1.16 -10.54 -0.54
CA HIS A 43 -0.12 -10.89 0.42
C HIS A 43 -0.27 -10.16 1.75
N PHE A 44 -0.72 -8.91 1.75
CA PHE A 44 -1.04 -8.12 2.94
C PHE A 44 -2.03 -7.00 2.60
N LEU A 45 -2.69 -6.45 3.61
CA LEU A 45 -3.66 -5.37 3.43
C LEU A 45 -3.19 -4.08 4.09
N VAL A 46 -3.52 -2.94 3.46
CA VAL A 46 -3.09 -1.61 3.95
C VAL A 46 -4.32 -0.69 4.05
N PRO A 47 -5.20 -0.89 5.05
CA PRO A 47 -6.29 0.03 5.32
C PRO A 47 -5.77 1.37 5.87
N LEU A 48 -6.60 2.40 5.83
CA LEU A 48 -6.36 3.72 6.41
C LEU A 48 -5.08 4.40 5.88
N ALA A 49 -4.75 4.17 4.60
CA ALA A 49 -3.71 4.90 3.88
C ALA A 49 -4.32 6.01 3.00
N THR A 50 -3.53 6.63 2.14
CA THR A 50 -3.98 7.70 1.23
C THR A 50 -5.19 7.30 0.40
N THR A 51 -5.16 6.09 -0.16
CA THR A 51 -6.23 5.54 -1.00
C THR A 51 -7.54 5.33 -0.23
N GLY A 52 -7.48 5.16 1.08
CA GLY A 52 -8.62 5.06 1.99
C GLY A 52 -9.21 6.39 2.43
N GLU A 53 -8.81 7.52 1.84
CA GLU A 53 -9.30 8.88 2.20
C GLU A 53 -9.21 9.17 3.70
N THR A 54 -8.20 8.63 4.38
CA THR A 54 -8.06 8.64 5.85
C THR A 54 -8.18 10.02 6.51
N PRO A 55 -7.71 11.14 5.90
CA PRO A 55 -7.91 12.47 6.47
C PRO A 55 -9.38 12.90 6.58
N CYS A 56 -10.28 12.27 5.80
CA CYS A 56 -11.71 12.58 5.75
C CYS A 56 -12.57 11.65 6.60
N LEU A 57 -11.93 10.77 7.39
CA LEU A 57 -12.61 9.82 8.28
C LEU A 57 -12.56 10.27 9.73
N GLU A 58 -13.65 10.06 10.45
CA GLU A 58 -13.70 10.23 11.90
C GLU A 58 -13.00 9.05 12.60
N ASN A 59 -12.65 9.20 13.87
CA ASN A 59 -11.88 8.18 14.59
C ASN A 59 -12.65 6.87 14.80
N ASP A 60 -13.95 6.95 15.04
CA ASP A 60 -14.83 5.78 15.16
C ASP A 60 -15.00 5.04 13.83
N GLU A 61 -15.07 5.75 12.70
CA GLU A 61 -15.07 5.15 11.37
C GLU A 61 -13.76 4.41 11.08
N LYS A 62 -12.62 5.03 11.41
CA LYS A 62 -11.30 4.40 11.28
C LYS A 62 -11.21 3.12 12.10
N LEU A 63 -11.70 3.17 13.34
CA LEU A 63 -11.69 2.02 14.23
C LEU A 63 -12.55 0.89 13.67
N GLN A 64 -13.78 1.19 13.25
CA GLN A 64 -14.69 0.19 12.70
C GLN A 64 -14.13 -0.45 11.42
N LEU A 65 -13.51 0.33 10.52
CA LEU A 65 -12.84 -0.19 9.33
C LEU A 65 -11.71 -1.16 9.69
N LEU A 66 -10.87 -0.80 10.67
CA LEU A 66 -9.77 -1.67 11.11
C LEU A 66 -10.27 -2.95 11.75
N VAL A 67 -11.22 -2.86 12.69
CA VAL A 67 -11.79 -4.03 13.38
C VAL A 67 -12.43 -4.99 12.38
N ARG A 68 -13.27 -4.50 11.46
CA ARG A 68 -13.87 -5.34 10.41
C ARG A 68 -12.83 -5.99 9.50
N CYS A 69 -11.79 -5.22 9.10
CA CYS A 69 -10.69 -5.76 8.31
C CYS A 69 -10.03 -6.92 9.06
N ARG A 70 -9.70 -6.75 10.35
CA ARG A 70 -9.03 -7.79 11.17
C ARG A 70 -9.92 -9.02 11.36
N GLU A 71 -11.20 -8.84 11.71
CA GLU A 71 -12.15 -9.95 11.88
C GLU A 71 -12.24 -10.82 10.61
N ILE A 72 -12.30 -10.21 9.44
CA ILE A 72 -12.37 -10.93 8.16
C ILE A 72 -11.05 -11.64 7.86
N VAL A 73 -9.92 -11.01 8.15
CA VAL A 73 -8.59 -11.61 7.98
C VAL A 73 -8.43 -12.78 8.94
N ASP A 74 -8.81 -12.65 10.22
CA ASP A 74 -8.74 -13.73 11.22
C ASP A 74 -9.56 -14.95 10.81
N ASP A 75 -10.79 -14.74 10.32
CA ASP A 75 -11.63 -15.84 9.79
C ASP A 75 -10.96 -16.51 8.57
N TYR A 76 -10.39 -15.72 7.66
CA TYR A 76 -9.67 -16.24 6.50
C TYR A 76 -8.44 -17.06 6.91
N GLU A 77 -7.63 -16.54 7.84
CA GLU A 77 -6.44 -17.22 8.37
C GLU A 77 -6.81 -18.55 9.05
N GLN A 78 -7.89 -18.57 9.84
CA GLN A 78 -8.39 -19.78 10.49
C GLN A 78 -8.85 -20.84 9.48
N ARG A 79 -9.52 -20.43 8.40
CA ARG A 79 -10.03 -21.35 7.37
C ARG A 79 -8.92 -21.89 6.46
N THR A 80 -7.91 -21.08 6.15
CA THR A 80 -6.93 -21.39 5.11
C THR A 80 -5.53 -21.73 5.64
N GLY A 81 -5.23 -21.35 6.87
CA GLY A 81 -3.88 -21.43 7.45
C GLY A 81 -2.89 -20.41 6.87
N ARG A 82 -3.36 -19.47 6.00
CA ARG A 82 -2.52 -18.47 5.33
C ARG A 82 -2.57 -17.15 6.09
N SER A 83 -1.43 -16.71 6.62
CA SER A 83 -1.31 -15.42 7.29
C SER A 83 -1.30 -14.25 6.30
N VAL A 84 -2.09 -13.20 6.60
CA VAL A 84 -2.20 -11.98 5.80
C VAL A 84 -2.08 -10.75 6.71
N PRO A 85 -0.90 -10.15 6.84
CA PRO A 85 -0.70 -8.99 7.72
C PRO A 85 -1.57 -7.79 7.38
N VAL A 86 -2.02 -7.05 8.41
CA VAL A 86 -2.75 -5.79 8.30
C VAL A 86 -1.83 -4.63 8.69
N VAL A 87 -1.41 -3.84 7.69
CA VAL A 87 -0.51 -2.68 7.84
C VAL A 87 -1.35 -1.40 7.87
N VAL A 88 -1.42 -0.72 9.00
CA VAL A 88 -2.34 0.41 9.19
C VAL A 88 -1.68 1.75 8.90
N GLY A 89 -2.31 2.60 8.09
CA GLY A 89 -1.88 3.98 7.89
C GLY A 89 -2.09 4.81 9.17
N ALA A 90 -1.01 5.20 9.84
CA ALA A 90 -1.06 5.96 11.10
C ALA A 90 -0.36 7.33 11.05
N GLY A 91 0.48 7.55 10.01
CA GLY A 91 1.37 8.71 9.91
C GLY A 91 0.64 10.03 9.69
N THR A 92 1.14 11.08 10.36
CA THR A 92 0.76 12.48 10.16
C THR A 92 2.01 13.36 10.14
N ASN A 93 1.84 14.66 9.92
CA ASN A 93 2.92 15.64 10.02
C ASN A 93 3.21 16.10 11.46
N SER A 94 2.62 15.45 12.47
CA SER A 94 2.81 15.69 13.90
C SER A 94 3.22 14.38 14.58
N LEU A 95 4.41 14.34 15.21
CA LEU A 95 4.85 13.18 15.98
C LEU A 95 3.80 12.77 17.03
N ARG A 96 3.31 13.74 17.82
CA ARG A 96 2.34 13.48 18.88
C ARG A 96 1.04 12.85 18.34
N GLN A 97 0.56 13.29 17.17
CA GLN A 97 -0.65 12.73 16.59
C GLN A 97 -0.39 11.35 15.97
N THR A 98 0.77 11.15 15.36
CA THR A 98 1.17 9.83 14.83
C THR A 98 1.26 8.78 15.93
N VAL A 99 1.90 9.12 17.07
CA VAL A 99 1.96 8.23 18.24
C VAL A 99 0.56 7.91 18.77
N ARG A 100 -0.29 8.92 18.93
CA ARG A 100 -1.69 8.69 19.36
C ARG A 100 -2.48 7.77 18.41
N ASN A 101 -2.26 7.92 17.10
CA ASN A 101 -2.91 7.03 16.12
C ASN A 101 -2.39 5.59 16.27
N MET A 102 -1.08 5.41 16.45
CA MET A 102 -0.50 4.07 16.66
C MET A 102 -1.01 3.43 17.95
N ASP A 103 -1.03 4.18 19.06
CA ASP A 103 -1.60 3.72 20.33
C ASP A 103 -3.06 3.33 20.18
N PHE A 104 -3.84 4.12 19.43
CA PHE A 104 -5.26 3.88 19.18
C PHE A 104 -5.50 2.63 18.33
N PHE A 105 -4.71 2.38 17.28
CA PHE A 105 -4.89 1.24 16.40
C PHE A 105 -4.23 -0.05 16.90
N SER A 106 -3.20 0.04 17.74
CA SER A 106 -2.39 -1.10 18.18
C SER A 106 -3.19 -2.24 18.82
N PRO A 107 -4.16 -2.00 19.73
CA PRO A 107 -4.96 -3.06 20.35
C PRO A 107 -6.07 -3.60 19.45
N HIS A 108 -6.28 -3.03 18.26
CA HIS A 108 -7.42 -3.33 17.39
C HIS A 108 -7.03 -4.06 16.10
N GLY A 109 -5.87 -4.75 16.09
CA GLY A 109 -5.50 -5.66 15.00
C GLY A 109 -4.54 -5.08 13.95
N ALA A 110 -3.86 -3.98 14.24
CA ALA A 110 -2.73 -3.55 13.43
C ALA A 110 -1.53 -4.47 13.68
N ASP A 111 -0.97 -5.08 12.63
CA ASP A 111 0.27 -5.87 12.70
C ASP A 111 1.50 -4.99 12.50
N ALA A 112 1.37 -3.92 11.72
CA ALA A 112 2.41 -2.92 11.46
C ALA A 112 1.80 -1.55 11.13
N PHE A 113 2.63 -0.52 11.10
CA PHE A 113 2.22 0.84 10.76
C PHE A 113 2.90 1.36 9.50
N LEU A 114 2.12 1.97 8.60
CA LEU A 114 2.61 2.76 7.48
C LEU A 114 2.62 4.24 7.90
N VAL A 115 3.82 4.84 7.92
CA VAL A 115 4.00 6.21 8.40
C VAL A 115 4.56 7.09 7.28
N VAL A 116 3.76 8.06 6.83
CA VAL A 116 4.14 8.99 5.77
C VAL A 116 5.19 9.99 6.25
N VAL A 117 6.14 10.34 5.37
CA VAL A 117 7.06 11.47 5.60
C VAL A 117 6.23 12.73 5.88
N PRO A 118 6.52 13.48 6.97
CA PRO A 118 5.72 14.63 7.36
C PRO A 118 5.54 15.62 6.21
N TYR A 119 4.28 15.84 5.85
CA TYR A 119 3.82 16.72 4.80
C TYR A 119 3.62 18.15 5.32
N TYR A 120 3.57 19.13 4.42
CA TYR A 120 3.25 20.53 4.68
C TYR A 120 4.34 21.29 5.45
N ASN A 121 4.76 20.85 6.65
CA ASN A 121 5.81 21.46 7.46
C ASN A 121 7.25 21.14 6.99
N LYS A 122 7.42 20.24 6.01
CA LYS A 122 8.65 19.97 5.23
C LYS A 122 9.92 19.87 6.09
N PRO A 123 10.04 18.85 6.94
CA PRO A 123 11.22 18.69 7.79
C PRO A 123 12.50 18.47 6.96
N THR A 124 13.64 18.95 7.48
CA THR A 124 14.97 18.62 6.92
C THR A 124 15.24 17.12 7.06
N GLN A 125 16.30 16.61 6.39
CA GLN A 125 16.69 15.20 6.52
C GLN A 125 16.98 14.80 7.97
N LYS A 126 17.63 15.67 8.75
CA LYS A 126 17.80 15.47 10.20
C LYS A 126 16.45 15.41 10.92
N GLY A 127 15.52 16.30 10.61
CA GLY A 127 14.18 16.30 11.21
C GLY A 127 13.38 15.04 10.85
N GLN A 128 13.50 14.54 9.62
CA GLN A 128 12.88 13.27 9.21
C GLN A 128 13.46 12.09 9.98
N TYR A 129 14.80 12.04 10.12
CA TYR A 129 15.46 10.98 10.89
C TYR A 129 14.99 10.97 12.34
N GLU A 130 15.02 12.12 13.04
CA GLU A 130 14.58 12.21 14.43
C GLU A 130 13.07 11.88 14.60
N TYR A 131 12.25 12.32 13.64
CA TYR A 131 10.82 11.98 13.63
C TYR A 131 10.58 10.47 13.54
N PHE A 132 11.18 9.78 12.57
CA PHE A 132 10.98 8.34 12.39
C PHE A 132 11.59 7.52 13.53
N LYS A 133 12.73 7.94 14.06
CA LYS A 133 13.31 7.35 15.26
C LYS A 133 12.35 7.42 16.44
N ALA A 134 11.80 8.61 16.72
CA ALA A 134 10.84 8.80 17.82
C ALA A 134 9.51 8.08 17.58
N VAL A 135 9.06 7.95 16.32
CA VAL A 135 7.89 7.12 15.96
C VAL A 135 8.15 5.65 16.29
N ALA A 136 9.32 5.14 15.92
CA ALA A 136 9.68 3.75 16.16
C ALA A 136 9.88 3.44 17.66
N GLU A 137 10.44 4.36 18.41
CA GLU A 137 10.60 4.25 19.89
C GLU A 137 9.25 4.20 20.64
N ALA A 138 8.17 4.67 20.02
CA ALA A 138 6.83 4.71 20.62
C ALA A 138 6.01 3.43 20.38
N THR A 139 6.55 2.40 19.72
CA THR A 139 5.82 1.15 19.43
C THR A 139 6.76 -0.04 19.33
N ASP A 140 6.30 -1.22 19.76
CA ASP A 140 6.99 -2.49 19.52
C ASP A 140 6.66 -3.11 18.15
N LYS A 141 5.69 -2.52 17.42
CA LYS A 141 5.27 -3.02 16.11
C LYS A 141 6.19 -2.54 14.99
N PRO A 142 6.29 -3.31 13.90
CA PRO A 142 7.02 -2.91 12.70
C PRO A 142 6.49 -1.59 12.11
N VAL A 143 7.40 -0.72 11.67
CA VAL A 143 7.09 0.55 11.00
C VAL A 143 7.62 0.53 9.58
N ILE A 144 6.77 0.87 8.62
CA ILE A 144 7.11 1.08 7.21
C ILE A 144 7.06 2.58 6.93
N ILE A 145 8.17 3.14 6.49
CA ILE A 145 8.25 4.53 6.03
C ILE A 145 7.44 4.68 4.73
N TYR A 146 6.74 5.80 4.54
CA TYR A 146 6.12 6.12 3.26
C TYR A 146 6.65 7.43 2.69
N ASN A 147 7.50 7.33 1.65
CA ASN A 147 8.08 8.47 0.94
C ASN A 147 7.30 8.76 -0.35
N VAL A 148 6.60 9.90 -0.39
CA VAL A 148 5.75 10.33 -1.52
C VAL A 148 5.87 11.83 -1.76
N PRO A 149 6.98 12.31 -2.29
CA PRO A 149 7.28 13.76 -2.42
C PRO A 149 6.22 14.54 -3.19
N GLY A 150 5.58 13.91 -4.19
CA GLY A 150 4.51 14.53 -4.98
C GLY A 150 3.27 14.91 -4.17
N ARG A 151 3.07 14.29 -2.99
CA ARG A 151 1.96 14.61 -2.08
C ARG A 151 2.40 15.41 -0.85
N THR A 152 3.57 15.06 -0.31
CA THR A 152 4.06 15.67 0.95
C THR A 152 4.78 17.00 0.74
N GLY A 153 5.34 17.22 -0.45
CA GLY A 153 6.27 18.32 -0.70
C GLY A 153 7.61 18.15 0.01
N ALA A 154 7.88 16.97 0.59
CA ALA A 154 9.14 16.62 1.25
C ALA A 154 9.61 15.25 0.74
N ASN A 155 10.90 15.14 0.42
CA ASN A 155 11.53 13.89 0.00
C ASN A 155 12.44 13.36 1.12
N MET A 156 12.36 12.07 1.42
CA MET A 156 13.40 11.38 2.18
C MET A 156 14.51 10.94 1.22
N GLU A 157 15.71 11.43 1.45
CA GLU A 157 16.88 11.03 0.67
C GLU A 157 17.31 9.60 1.01
N ALA A 158 17.96 8.91 0.05
CA ALA A 158 18.44 7.54 0.25
C ALA A 158 19.31 7.40 1.50
N SER A 159 20.22 8.34 1.74
CA SER A 159 21.11 8.35 2.91
C SER A 159 20.34 8.36 4.25
N THR A 160 19.24 9.11 4.32
CA THR A 160 18.38 9.16 5.53
C THR A 160 17.64 7.85 5.74
N CYS A 161 17.07 7.27 4.67
CA CYS A 161 16.41 5.98 4.72
C CYS A 161 17.36 4.85 5.13
N ILE A 162 18.53 4.77 4.50
CA ILE A 162 19.56 3.75 4.80
C ILE A 162 19.99 3.83 6.25
N ARG A 163 20.24 5.04 6.74
CA ARG A 163 20.61 5.26 8.14
C ARG A 163 19.52 4.81 9.11
N LEU A 164 18.25 5.13 8.85
CA LEU A 164 17.13 4.65 9.67
C LEU A 164 17.03 3.12 9.65
N ALA A 165 17.20 2.48 8.49
CA ALA A 165 17.17 1.04 8.35
C ALA A 165 18.31 0.33 9.13
N GLN A 166 19.45 1.02 9.34
CA GLN A 166 20.58 0.49 10.08
C GLN A 166 20.51 0.77 11.58
N ASP A 167 20.02 1.94 11.97
CA ASP A 167 20.06 2.44 13.35
C ASP A 167 18.80 2.03 14.16
N VAL A 168 17.65 1.74 13.50
CA VAL A 168 16.36 1.60 14.15
C VAL A 168 15.70 0.26 13.77
N PRO A 169 15.82 -0.78 14.61
CA PRO A 169 15.49 -2.17 14.25
C PRO A 169 14.04 -2.43 13.85
N ASN A 170 13.07 -1.69 14.41
CA ASN A 170 11.65 -1.84 14.09
C ASN A 170 11.18 -0.94 12.93
N ILE A 171 12.05 -0.15 12.31
CA ILE A 171 11.83 0.40 10.97
C ILE A 171 12.24 -0.69 9.97
N VAL A 172 11.26 -1.40 9.45
CA VAL A 172 11.47 -2.65 8.70
C VAL A 172 11.31 -2.50 7.18
N GLY A 173 10.92 -1.33 6.71
CA GLY A 173 10.74 -1.11 5.28
C GLY A 173 10.39 0.32 4.90
N ILE A 174 10.35 0.52 3.60
CA ILE A 174 9.91 1.75 2.96
C ILE A 174 8.94 1.45 1.81
N LYS A 175 7.80 2.16 1.77
CA LYS A 175 7.01 2.36 0.56
C LYS A 175 7.57 3.56 -0.18
N GLU A 176 8.24 3.31 -1.31
CA GLU A 176 8.92 4.35 -2.07
C GLU A 176 8.08 4.76 -3.29
N ALA A 177 7.66 6.00 -3.32
CA ALA A 177 6.81 6.60 -4.35
C ALA A 177 7.35 7.95 -4.85
N SER A 178 8.69 8.13 -4.85
CA SER A 178 9.32 9.34 -5.39
C SER A 178 9.34 9.39 -6.91
N GLY A 179 9.22 8.24 -7.58
CA GLY A 179 9.42 8.11 -9.01
C GLY A 179 10.88 8.28 -9.46
N LYS A 180 11.84 8.46 -8.53
CA LYS A 180 13.24 8.65 -8.82
C LYS A 180 13.99 7.32 -8.74
N PHE A 181 14.09 6.59 -9.86
CA PHE A 181 14.66 5.25 -9.88
C PHE A 181 16.12 5.20 -9.35
N SER A 182 16.94 6.22 -9.59
CA SER A 182 18.30 6.28 -9.03
C SER A 182 18.29 6.28 -7.49
N GLN A 183 17.43 7.09 -6.86
CA GLN A 183 17.26 7.10 -5.40
C GLN A 183 16.76 5.74 -4.88
N ILE A 184 15.84 5.12 -5.60
CA ILE A 184 15.31 3.79 -5.26
C ILE A 184 16.42 2.75 -5.31
N ALA A 185 17.24 2.75 -6.35
CA ALA A 185 18.38 1.84 -6.51
C ALA A 185 19.41 2.04 -5.39
N ASP A 186 19.71 3.29 -5.01
CA ASP A 186 20.61 3.59 -3.89
C ASP A 186 20.05 3.04 -2.55
N ILE A 187 18.74 3.16 -2.31
CA ILE A 187 18.09 2.58 -1.13
C ILE A 187 18.23 1.06 -1.15
N ILE A 188 17.85 0.39 -2.24
CA ILE A 188 17.93 -1.07 -2.37
C ILE A 188 19.36 -1.57 -2.11
N ALA A 189 20.36 -0.87 -2.66
CA ALA A 189 21.75 -1.25 -2.49
C ALA A 189 22.30 -1.01 -1.07
N GLY A 190 21.75 -0.03 -0.34
CA GLY A 190 22.31 0.43 0.94
C GLY A 190 21.61 -0.12 2.19
N VAL A 191 20.39 -0.65 2.08
CA VAL A 191 19.64 -1.18 3.24
C VAL A 191 20.01 -2.63 3.54
N PRO A 192 19.80 -3.10 4.79
CA PRO A 192 19.95 -4.51 5.13
C PRO A 192 19.00 -5.40 4.29
N LYS A 193 19.40 -6.65 4.03
CA LYS A 193 18.57 -7.60 3.25
C LYS A 193 17.20 -7.89 3.89
N SER A 194 17.09 -7.73 5.20
CA SER A 194 15.84 -7.86 5.96
C SER A 194 14.89 -6.66 5.80
N PHE A 195 15.34 -5.56 5.19
CA PHE A 195 14.54 -4.37 5.02
C PHE A 195 13.68 -4.44 3.75
N SER A 196 12.37 -4.25 3.89
CA SER A 196 11.41 -4.31 2.78
C SER A 196 11.44 -3.01 1.98
N VAL A 197 11.88 -3.04 0.73
CA VAL A 197 11.69 -1.92 -0.21
C VAL A 197 10.47 -2.23 -1.07
N LEU A 198 9.39 -1.49 -0.87
CA LEU A 198 8.11 -1.69 -1.55
C LEU A 198 7.83 -0.55 -2.53
N SER A 199 7.46 -0.88 -3.76
CA SER A 199 6.99 0.13 -4.71
C SER A 199 5.71 0.81 -4.17
N GLY A 200 5.64 2.12 -4.29
CA GLY A 200 4.42 2.89 -4.04
C GLY A 200 3.70 3.31 -5.32
N ASP A 201 4.17 2.81 -6.47
CA ASP A 201 3.68 3.14 -7.81
C ASP A 201 3.63 1.86 -8.67
N ASP A 202 2.43 1.49 -9.11
CA ASP A 202 2.19 0.27 -9.87
C ASP A 202 2.99 0.25 -11.20
N ASP A 203 3.16 1.41 -11.87
CA ASP A 203 3.81 1.53 -13.18
C ASP A 203 5.33 1.28 -13.14
N ILE A 204 6.00 1.49 -12.01
CA ILE A 204 7.44 1.24 -11.86
C ILE A 204 7.79 -0.03 -11.08
N THR A 205 6.77 -0.78 -10.64
CA THR A 205 6.94 -1.98 -9.79
C THR A 205 7.83 -3.04 -10.44
N MET A 206 7.64 -3.32 -11.73
CA MET A 206 8.49 -4.27 -12.45
C MET A 206 9.97 -3.88 -12.40
N SER A 207 10.28 -2.60 -12.64
CA SER A 207 11.66 -2.11 -12.61
C SER A 207 12.25 -2.17 -11.21
N MET A 208 11.47 -1.85 -10.19
CA MET A 208 11.92 -1.90 -8.79
C MET A 208 12.17 -3.34 -8.32
N MET A 209 11.27 -4.27 -8.62
CA MET A 209 11.44 -5.68 -8.22
C MET A 209 12.61 -6.33 -8.96
N ASN A 210 12.83 -6.03 -10.23
CA ASN A 210 14.00 -6.47 -10.97
C ASN A 210 15.32 -5.88 -10.42
N ALA A 211 15.27 -4.73 -9.76
CA ALA A 211 16.43 -4.15 -9.05
C ALA A 211 16.60 -4.70 -7.62
N GLY A 212 15.69 -5.52 -7.11
CA GLY A 212 15.77 -6.15 -5.78
C GLY A 212 14.77 -5.62 -4.76
N ALA A 213 13.75 -4.87 -5.18
CA ALA A 213 12.64 -4.51 -4.28
C ALA A 213 11.81 -5.74 -3.89
N SER A 214 11.17 -5.67 -2.72
CA SER A 214 10.45 -6.79 -2.10
C SER A 214 9.01 -6.96 -2.60
N GLY A 215 8.45 -5.93 -3.28
CA GLY A 215 7.05 -5.96 -3.72
C GLY A 215 6.47 -4.56 -3.93
N VAL A 216 5.15 -4.45 -3.77
CA VAL A 216 4.39 -3.22 -4.02
C VAL A 216 3.27 -3.02 -2.98
N ILE A 217 2.99 -1.78 -2.63
CA ILE A 217 1.71 -1.37 -2.02
C ILE A 217 0.90 -0.67 -3.10
N SER A 218 0.00 -1.42 -3.71
CA SER A 218 -0.69 -1.15 -4.96
C SER A 218 -1.98 -0.35 -4.76
N VAL A 219 -2.32 0.48 -5.74
CA VAL A 219 -3.64 1.10 -5.93
C VAL A 219 -4.48 0.23 -6.88
N ALA A 220 -3.90 -0.22 -7.99
CA ALA A 220 -4.59 -1.00 -9.02
C ALA A 220 -5.21 -2.30 -8.46
N SER A 221 -4.57 -2.91 -7.47
CA SER A 221 -5.03 -4.14 -6.81
C SER A 221 -6.44 -4.03 -6.18
N ASN A 222 -6.93 -2.83 -5.86
CA ASN A 222 -8.33 -2.67 -5.43
C ASN A 222 -9.32 -3.20 -6.48
N ALA A 223 -9.07 -2.92 -7.76
CA ALA A 223 -9.96 -3.28 -8.86
C ALA A 223 -9.57 -4.61 -9.53
N ILE A 224 -8.29 -4.93 -9.62
CA ILE A 224 -7.77 -6.10 -10.37
C ILE A 224 -6.81 -6.95 -9.50
N PRO A 225 -7.25 -7.41 -8.30
CA PRO A 225 -6.33 -8.04 -7.35
C PRO A 225 -5.70 -9.32 -7.89
N GLU A 226 -6.45 -10.16 -8.61
CA GLU A 226 -5.96 -11.44 -9.16
C GLU A 226 -4.79 -11.21 -10.12
N LEU A 227 -4.92 -10.23 -11.03
CA LEU A 227 -3.88 -9.88 -12.00
C LEU A 227 -2.66 -9.24 -11.33
N MET A 228 -2.86 -8.49 -10.24
CA MET A 228 -1.75 -7.93 -9.48
C MET A 228 -0.96 -8.99 -8.70
N VAL A 229 -1.63 -9.97 -8.13
CA VAL A 229 -0.99 -11.13 -7.49
C VAL A 229 -0.18 -11.91 -8.53
N GLU A 230 -0.81 -12.27 -9.65
CA GLU A 230 -0.14 -12.98 -10.76
C GLU A 230 1.10 -12.21 -11.27
N PHE A 231 0.99 -10.89 -11.39
CA PHE A 231 2.10 -10.03 -11.85
C PHE A 231 3.29 -10.04 -10.89
N VAL A 232 3.06 -9.87 -9.58
CA VAL A 232 4.17 -9.84 -8.63
C VAL A 232 4.78 -11.22 -8.37
N GLU A 233 3.98 -12.29 -8.45
CA GLU A 233 4.47 -13.66 -8.38
C GLU A 233 5.32 -14.01 -9.62
N ALA A 234 4.94 -13.56 -10.82
CA ALA A 234 5.77 -13.68 -12.01
C ALA A 234 7.11 -12.93 -11.88
N LEU A 235 7.16 -11.86 -11.08
CA LEU A 235 8.39 -11.15 -10.71
C LEU A 235 9.19 -11.84 -9.58
N GLY A 236 8.77 -13.03 -9.14
CA GLY A 236 9.46 -13.84 -8.14
C GLY A 236 9.00 -13.61 -6.70
N ALA A 237 7.95 -12.81 -6.46
CA ALA A 237 7.40 -12.68 -5.11
C ALA A 237 6.91 -14.04 -4.58
N PRO A 238 7.09 -14.32 -3.27
CA PRO A 238 6.56 -15.55 -2.66
C PRO A 238 5.04 -15.46 -2.55
N GLN A 239 4.37 -16.61 -2.50
CA GLN A 239 2.90 -16.68 -2.35
C GLN A 239 2.39 -16.23 -0.97
N VAL A 240 3.28 -16.21 0.02
CA VAL A 240 2.96 -15.78 1.39
C VAL A 240 3.88 -14.63 1.78
N CYS A 241 3.31 -13.58 2.34
CA CYS A 241 4.05 -12.41 2.81
C CYS A 241 5.16 -12.82 3.80
N GLY A 242 6.37 -12.29 3.61
CA GLY A 242 7.53 -12.61 4.44
C GLY A 242 8.17 -13.99 4.22
N ALA A 243 7.65 -14.81 3.29
CA ALA A 243 8.32 -16.05 2.88
C ALA A 243 9.53 -15.76 1.96
N ASP A 244 10.36 -16.79 1.73
CA ASP A 244 11.49 -16.68 0.80
C ASP A 244 10.99 -16.53 -0.65
N PHE A 245 11.72 -15.78 -1.46
CA PHE A 245 11.50 -15.77 -2.92
C PHE A 245 11.73 -17.19 -3.46
N VAL A 246 10.70 -17.79 -4.05
CA VAL A 246 10.63 -19.24 -4.26
C VAL A 246 11.14 -19.66 -5.63
N SER A 247 11.17 -18.75 -6.60
CA SER A 247 11.54 -19.06 -7.99
C SER A 247 12.30 -17.90 -8.63
N ALA A 248 13.09 -18.22 -9.65
CA ALA A 248 13.58 -17.20 -10.56
C ALA A 248 12.40 -16.48 -11.21
N PRO A 249 12.46 -15.15 -11.38
CA PRO A 249 11.42 -14.41 -12.08
C PRO A 249 11.14 -14.98 -13.47
N ASP A 250 9.87 -15.11 -13.84
CA ASP A 250 9.46 -15.36 -15.21
C ASP A 250 9.40 -14.03 -15.96
N MET A 251 10.54 -13.66 -16.57
CA MET A 251 10.69 -12.37 -17.25
C MET A 251 9.76 -12.22 -18.45
N ALA A 252 9.42 -13.31 -19.16
CA ALA A 252 8.52 -13.25 -20.31
C ALA A 252 7.08 -12.99 -19.83
N LYS A 253 6.60 -13.77 -18.85
CA LYS A 253 5.27 -13.61 -18.28
C LYS A 253 5.10 -12.25 -17.56
N SER A 254 6.09 -11.81 -16.78
CA SER A 254 6.02 -10.53 -16.10
C SER A 254 6.00 -9.35 -17.05
N ALA A 255 6.74 -9.41 -18.17
CA ALA A 255 6.69 -8.39 -19.21
C ALA A 255 5.34 -8.36 -19.93
N GLU A 256 4.79 -9.53 -20.29
CA GLU A 256 3.44 -9.64 -20.87
C GLU A 256 2.39 -9.02 -19.96
N LEU A 257 2.36 -9.41 -18.68
CA LEU A 257 1.44 -8.86 -17.68
C LEU A 257 1.64 -7.36 -17.51
N PHE A 258 2.88 -6.89 -17.40
CA PHE A 258 3.15 -5.45 -17.26
C PHE A 258 2.56 -4.64 -18.40
N TYR A 259 2.82 -5.01 -19.66
CA TYR A 259 2.29 -4.27 -20.81
C TYR A 259 0.77 -4.39 -20.95
N ARG A 260 0.18 -5.49 -20.53
CA ARG A 260 -1.28 -5.68 -20.46
C ARG A 260 -1.92 -4.79 -19.39
N LEU A 261 -1.28 -4.65 -18.21
CA LEU A 261 -1.81 -3.92 -17.05
C LEU A 261 -1.48 -2.42 -17.07
N ARG A 262 -0.40 -2.05 -17.74
CA ARG A 262 0.11 -0.68 -17.73
C ARG A 262 -0.92 0.40 -18.12
N PRO A 263 -1.82 0.20 -19.11
CA PRO A 263 -2.88 1.17 -19.39
C PRO A 263 -3.79 1.43 -18.19
N PHE A 264 -4.08 0.40 -17.37
CA PHE A 264 -4.87 0.55 -16.15
C PHE A 264 -4.07 1.25 -15.03
N PHE A 265 -2.78 0.93 -14.87
CA PHE A 265 -1.90 1.64 -13.94
C PHE A 265 -1.89 3.14 -14.22
N SER A 266 -1.65 3.52 -15.46
CA SER A 266 -1.67 4.93 -15.87
C SER A 266 -3.05 5.58 -15.67
N ALA A 267 -4.14 4.87 -15.97
CA ALA A 267 -5.50 5.38 -15.78
C ALA A 267 -5.84 5.64 -14.31
N CYS A 268 -5.27 4.88 -13.36
CA CYS A 268 -5.46 5.10 -11.92
C CYS A 268 -4.91 6.44 -11.41
N PHE A 269 -4.07 7.13 -12.21
CA PHE A 269 -3.39 8.37 -11.80
C PHE A 269 -3.60 9.55 -12.75
N VAL A 270 -4.54 9.48 -13.71
CA VAL A 270 -4.93 10.62 -14.57
C VAL A 270 -5.62 11.74 -13.80
N GLU A 271 -6.23 11.40 -12.67
CA GLU A 271 -6.69 12.31 -11.63
C GLU A 271 -6.10 11.84 -10.28
N SER A 272 -6.26 12.64 -9.22
CA SER A 272 -5.74 12.28 -7.90
C SER A 272 -6.30 10.96 -7.41
N ASN A 273 -5.41 9.99 -7.06
CA ASN A 273 -5.81 8.79 -6.35
C ASN A 273 -6.44 9.15 -4.99
N PRO A 274 -7.64 8.59 -4.61
CA PRO A 274 -8.29 7.39 -5.16
C PRO A 274 -9.40 7.64 -6.19
N ILE A 275 -9.52 8.84 -6.76
CA ILE A 275 -10.67 9.19 -7.62
C ILE A 275 -10.86 8.19 -8.76
N PRO A 276 -9.84 7.87 -9.62
CA PRO A 276 -10.05 6.97 -10.74
C PRO A 276 -10.29 5.50 -10.31
N VAL A 277 -9.59 5.00 -9.28
CA VAL A 277 -9.77 3.61 -8.85
C VAL A 277 -11.14 3.39 -8.20
N LYS A 278 -11.71 4.39 -7.51
CA LYS A 278 -13.08 4.31 -7.00
C LYS A 278 -14.11 4.33 -8.14
N ALA A 279 -13.88 5.10 -9.20
CA ALA A 279 -14.69 5.05 -10.41
C ALA A 279 -14.63 3.65 -11.07
N ALA A 280 -13.45 3.04 -11.15
CA ALA A 280 -13.29 1.67 -11.64
C ALA A 280 -14.13 0.67 -10.83
N LEU A 281 -14.03 0.70 -9.50
CA LEU A 281 -14.81 -0.16 -8.61
C LEU A 281 -16.32 0.07 -8.75
N ALA A 282 -16.76 1.32 -8.92
CA ALA A 282 -18.16 1.65 -9.14
C ALA A 282 -18.67 1.13 -10.50
N LEU A 283 -17.88 1.24 -11.58
CA LEU A 283 -18.18 0.64 -12.88
C LEU A 283 -18.33 -0.86 -12.82
N MET A 284 -17.57 -1.52 -11.95
CA MET A 284 -17.68 -2.95 -11.66
C MET A 284 -18.88 -3.31 -10.76
N GLY A 285 -19.60 -2.33 -10.25
CA GLY A 285 -20.76 -2.53 -9.34
C GLY A 285 -20.38 -2.93 -7.92
N LEU A 286 -19.13 -2.70 -7.51
CA LEU A 286 -18.62 -3.11 -6.19
C LEU A 286 -18.83 -2.04 -5.11
N ILE A 287 -18.88 -0.77 -5.48
CA ILE A 287 -19.11 0.38 -4.57
C ILE A 287 -19.97 1.45 -5.26
N HIS A 288 -20.45 2.42 -4.50
CA HIS A 288 -20.94 3.68 -5.06
C HIS A 288 -19.77 4.58 -5.46
N ASN A 289 -19.90 5.36 -6.57
CA ASN A 289 -18.89 6.34 -6.99
C ASN A 289 -18.99 7.60 -6.13
N GLU A 290 -18.66 7.48 -4.87
CA GLU A 290 -18.79 8.53 -3.87
C GLU A 290 -17.45 8.73 -3.14
N LEU A 291 -17.06 10.01 -2.98
CA LEU A 291 -15.88 10.44 -2.25
C LEU A 291 -16.28 11.52 -1.25
N ARG A 292 -15.49 11.75 -0.23
CA ARG A 292 -15.67 12.87 0.70
C ARG A 292 -14.84 14.08 0.26
N LEU A 293 -15.41 15.27 0.39
CA LEU A 293 -14.66 16.50 0.14
C LEU A 293 -13.35 16.54 0.94
N PRO A 294 -12.27 17.06 0.35
CA PRO A 294 -12.20 17.87 -0.87
C PRO A 294 -12.17 17.07 -2.18
N LEU A 295 -12.21 15.72 -2.13
CA LEU A 295 -12.27 14.90 -3.34
C LEU A 295 -13.71 14.81 -3.86
N VAL A 296 -13.83 14.71 -5.18
CA VAL A 296 -15.10 14.58 -5.90
C VAL A 296 -15.01 13.46 -6.92
N PRO A 297 -16.13 12.89 -7.39
CA PRO A 297 -16.10 11.89 -8.46
C PRO A 297 -15.36 12.38 -9.70
N CYS A 298 -14.75 11.43 -10.42
CA CYS A 298 -13.93 11.74 -11.60
C CYS A 298 -14.72 12.42 -12.73
N SER A 299 -13.98 13.03 -13.65
CA SER A 299 -14.56 13.58 -14.89
C SER A 299 -15.12 12.46 -15.78
N ALA A 300 -16.07 12.82 -16.67
CA ALA A 300 -16.61 11.88 -17.66
C ALA A 300 -15.53 11.27 -18.57
N ASN A 301 -14.47 12.04 -18.87
CA ASN A 301 -13.34 11.53 -19.66
C ASN A 301 -12.60 10.42 -18.91
N THR A 302 -12.35 10.59 -17.62
CA THR A 302 -11.71 9.57 -16.77
C THR A 302 -12.60 8.34 -16.61
N GLU A 303 -13.91 8.53 -16.43
CA GLU A 303 -14.85 7.39 -16.36
C GLU A 303 -14.86 6.59 -17.66
N ASN A 304 -14.89 7.24 -18.83
CA ASN A 304 -14.81 6.59 -20.13
C ASN A 304 -13.49 5.84 -20.32
N LEU A 305 -12.36 6.43 -19.92
CA LEU A 305 -11.07 5.78 -19.95
C LEU A 305 -11.06 4.53 -19.05
N MET A 306 -11.58 4.63 -17.81
CA MET A 306 -11.69 3.47 -16.91
C MET A 306 -12.56 2.37 -17.50
N ARG A 307 -13.69 2.71 -18.14
CA ARG A 307 -14.56 1.75 -18.82
C ARG A 307 -13.82 1.02 -19.95
N GLU A 308 -13.05 1.75 -20.76
CA GLU A 308 -12.26 1.18 -21.85
C GLU A 308 -11.18 0.21 -21.33
N VAL A 309 -10.39 0.63 -20.36
CA VAL A 309 -9.27 -0.19 -19.87
C VAL A 309 -9.77 -1.42 -19.09
N LEU A 310 -10.84 -1.30 -18.30
CA LEU A 310 -11.46 -2.44 -17.63
C LEU A 310 -12.09 -3.42 -18.61
N GLY A 311 -12.72 -2.93 -19.69
CA GLY A 311 -13.26 -3.76 -20.78
C GLY A 311 -12.16 -4.58 -21.46
N LYS A 312 -11.00 -3.95 -21.77
CA LYS A 312 -9.82 -4.64 -22.33
C LYS A 312 -9.24 -5.71 -21.40
N LEU A 313 -9.34 -5.51 -20.08
CA LEU A 313 -8.91 -6.49 -19.09
C LEU A 313 -9.95 -7.59 -18.81
N GLY A 314 -11.19 -7.45 -19.32
CA GLY A 314 -12.26 -8.43 -19.15
C GLY A 314 -13.09 -8.25 -17.86
N TYR A 315 -12.98 -7.13 -17.16
CA TYR A 315 -13.73 -6.82 -15.94
C TYR A 315 -15.09 -6.15 -16.21
N LEU A 316 -15.31 -5.65 -17.42
CA LEU A 316 -16.61 -5.14 -17.89
C LEU A 316 -17.01 -5.85 -19.18
N LYS A 317 -18.33 -6.11 -19.31
CA LYS A 317 -18.93 -6.68 -20.53
C LYS A 317 -19.32 -5.60 -21.54
#